data_91e78a1978fae4e05e1d69cdaa1e9279
#
_entry.id   91e78a1978fae4e05e1d69cdaa1e9279
#
_cell.length_a   1.000
_cell.length_b   1.000
_cell.length_c   1.000
_cell.angle_alpha   90.00
_cell.angle_beta   90.00
_cell.angle_gamma   90.00
#
_symmetry.space_group_name_H-M   'P 1'
#
loop_
_entity.id
_entity.type
_entity.pdbx_description
1 polymer ?
#
loop_
_entity_poly.entity_id
_entity_poly.type
_entity_poly.pdbx_seq_one_letter_code
_entity_poly.pdbx_strand_id
1 'polypeptide(L)'
;TRQRSVFELTKAISERDIVKAMAALHILLAQDQEPVAINGMLAMHARRLIAVKRAKVAGVRDSDIGDATGIKYGVKEYTAAADNYSLTELYQFHADIFNADRSLKSKPMPAELVFSRLLFNLMQKKTTASESFSRW
;
A
#
# COMPACT_ATOMS: atom_id res chain seq x y z
N THR A 1 -0.38 15.09 -14.35
CA THR A 1 1.03 15.20 -13.95
C THR A 1 1.46 13.97 -13.14
N ARG A 2 2.75 13.74 -13.05
CA ARG A 2 3.30 12.64 -12.23
C ARG A 2 2.88 12.76 -10.77
N GLN A 3 2.96 13.96 -10.20
CA GLN A 3 2.60 14.19 -8.80
C GLN A 3 1.15 13.86 -8.53
N ARG A 4 0.27 14.24 -9.46
CA ARG A 4 -1.14 13.93 -9.36
C ARG A 4 -1.39 12.43 -9.46
N SER A 5 -0.72 11.73 -10.39
CA SER A 5 -0.88 10.29 -10.56
C SER A 5 -0.34 9.51 -9.37
N VAL A 6 0.78 9.94 -8.78
CA VAL A 6 1.31 9.36 -7.55
C VAL A 6 0.32 9.54 -6.41
N PHE A 7 -0.22 10.73 -6.24
CA PHE A 7 -1.21 11.03 -5.21
C PHE A 7 -2.46 10.17 -5.38
N GLU A 8 -2.96 10.04 -6.60
CA GLU A 8 -4.13 9.22 -6.89
C GLU A 8 -3.89 7.75 -6.60
N LEU A 9 -2.69 7.23 -6.89
CA LEU A 9 -2.33 5.85 -6.57
C LEU A 9 -2.30 5.62 -5.06
N THR A 10 -1.60 6.46 -4.31
CA THR A 10 -1.53 6.30 -2.85
C THR A 10 -2.88 6.49 -2.19
N LYS A 11 -3.69 7.41 -2.70
CA LYS A 11 -5.06 7.61 -2.21
C LYS A 11 -5.92 6.36 -2.44
N ALA A 12 -5.84 5.78 -3.65
CA ALA A 12 -6.59 4.58 -3.98
C ALA A 12 -6.16 3.39 -3.10
N ILE A 13 -4.86 3.25 -2.83
CA ILE A 13 -4.35 2.23 -1.91
C ILE A 13 -4.91 2.47 -0.51
N SER A 14 -4.89 3.71 -0.04
CA SER A 14 -5.41 4.06 1.28
C SER A 14 -6.89 3.75 1.41
N GLU A 15 -7.67 3.97 0.37
CA GLU A 15 -9.09 3.68 0.34
C GLU A 15 -9.41 2.20 0.05
N ARG A 16 -8.39 1.40 -0.25
CA ARG A 16 -8.51 -0.01 -0.66
C ARG A 16 -9.40 -0.14 -1.91
N ASP A 17 -9.23 0.76 -2.85
CA ASP A 17 -9.97 0.79 -4.12
C ASP A 17 -9.07 0.27 -5.24
N ILE A 18 -9.19 -1.02 -5.55
CA ILE A 18 -8.30 -1.67 -6.52
C ILE A 18 -8.49 -1.15 -7.94
N VAL A 19 -9.71 -0.81 -8.32
CA VAL A 19 -9.99 -0.31 -9.67
C VAL A 19 -9.29 1.03 -9.88
N LYS A 20 -9.44 1.94 -8.92
CA LYS A 20 -8.76 3.24 -8.98
C LYS A 20 -7.24 3.10 -8.91
N ALA A 21 -6.76 2.16 -8.09
CA ALA A 21 -5.32 1.92 -7.96
C ALA A 21 -4.71 1.43 -9.28
N MET A 22 -5.35 0.47 -9.94
CA MET A 22 -4.89 -0.04 -11.23
C MET A 22 -4.92 1.03 -12.32
N ALA A 23 -5.96 1.85 -12.34
CA ALA A 23 -6.06 2.96 -13.31
C ALA A 23 -4.95 3.99 -13.08
N ALA A 24 -4.71 4.38 -11.83
CA ALA A 24 -3.65 5.33 -11.49
C ALA A 24 -2.26 4.76 -11.82
N LEU A 25 -2.04 3.49 -11.55
CA LEU A 25 -0.78 2.82 -11.89
C LEU A 25 -0.52 2.83 -13.40
N HIS A 26 -1.53 2.49 -14.19
CA HIS A 26 -1.42 2.49 -15.65
C HIS A 26 -1.01 3.86 -16.18
N ILE A 27 -1.67 4.92 -15.70
CA ILE A 27 -1.35 6.29 -16.10
C ILE A 27 0.08 6.67 -15.69
N LEU A 28 0.47 6.31 -14.46
CA LEU A 28 1.78 6.63 -13.92
C LEU A 28 2.90 5.98 -14.74
N LEU A 29 2.74 4.72 -15.12
CA LEU A 29 3.70 4.02 -15.97
C LEU A 29 3.75 4.61 -17.39
N ALA A 30 2.62 5.07 -17.92
CA ALA A 30 2.56 5.71 -19.22
C ALA A 30 3.25 7.09 -19.22
N GLN A 31 3.46 7.69 -18.06
CA GLN A 31 4.17 8.97 -17.91
C GLN A 31 5.69 8.79 -17.75
N ASP A 32 6.21 7.66 -18.12
CA ASP A 32 7.65 7.32 -18.04
C ASP A 32 8.23 7.42 -16.63
N GLN A 33 7.40 7.19 -15.61
CA GLN A 33 7.89 7.10 -14.24
C GLN A 33 8.70 5.81 -14.08
N GLU A 34 9.92 5.94 -13.56
CA GLU A 34 10.79 4.80 -13.33
C GLU A 34 10.17 3.79 -12.37
N PRO A 35 10.08 2.49 -12.77
CA PRO A 35 9.48 1.48 -11.89
C PRO A 35 10.12 1.37 -10.51
N VAL A 36 11.45 1.48 -10.43
CA VAL A 36 12.16 1.42 -9.15
C VAL A 36 11.75 2.58 -8.25
N ALA A 37 11.53 3.78 -8.83
CA ALA A 37 11.06 4.94 -8.09
C ALA A 37 9.63 4.75 -7.58
N ILE A 38 8.74 4.17 -8.39
CA ILE A 38 7.39 3.83 -7.96
C ILE A 38 7.44 2.87 -6.78
N ASN A 39 8.28 1.84 -6.89
CA ASN A 39 8.41 0.83 -5.84
C ASN A 39 8.93 1.44 -4.53
N GLY A 40 9.88 2.35 -4.62
CA GLY A 40 10.38 3.10 -3.46
C GLY A 40 9.31 3.93 -2.78
N MET A 41 8.45 4.57 -3.56
CA MET A 41 7.32 5.33 -3.05
C MET A 41 6.29 4.42 -2.36
N LEU A 42 6.01 3.26 -2.94
CA LEU A 42 5.12 2.26 -2.32
C LEU A 42 5.69 1.75 -1.00
N ALA A 43 7.00 1.52 -0.94
CA ALA A 43 7.66 1.10 0.30
C ALA A 43 7.53 2.14 1.40
N MET A 44 7.70 3.41 1.07
CA MET A 44 7.52 4.50 2.02
C MET A 44 6.08 4.58 2.52
N HIS A 45 5.11 4.44 1.62
CA HIS A 45 3.70 4.43 1.95
C HIS A 45 3.36 3.25 2.89
N ALA A 46 3.88 2.07 2.57
CA ALA A 46 3.69 0.87 3.41
C ALA A 46 4.25 1.07 4.82
N ARG A 47 5.46 1.62 4.93
CA ARG A 47 6.09 1.86 6.25
C ARG A 47 5.27 2.84 7.09
N ARG A 48 4.73 3.88 6.49
CA ARG A 48 3.87 4.84 7.19
C ARG A 48 2.57 4.21 7.66
N LEU A 49 1.93 3.41 6.81
CA LEU A 49 0.72 2.67 7.18
C LEU A 49 0.99 1.70 8.32
N ILE A 50 2.11 0.98 8.28
CA ILE A 50 2.51 0.07 9.34
C ILE A 50 2.70 0.82 10.66
N ALA A 51 3.44 1.93 10.64
CA ALA A 51 3.71 2.72 11.83
C ALA A 51 2.40 3.21 12.47
N VAL A 52 1.49 3.74 11.65
CA VAL A 52 0.19 4.22 12.12
C VAL A 52 -0.66 3.07 12.65
N LYS A 53 -0.73 1.96 11.93
CA LYS A 53 -1.51 0.80 12.37
C LYS A 53 -0.99 0.24 13.68
N ARG A 54 0.32 0.14 13.85
CA ARG A 54 0.93 -0.31 15.10
C ARG A 54 0.56 0.61 16.26
N ALA A 55 0.61 1.92 16.04
CA ALA A 55 0.22 2.89 17.06
C ALA A 55 -1.25 2.72 17.46
N LYS A 56 -2.14 2.53 16.49
CA LYS A 56 -3.57 2.34 16.75
C LYS A 56 -3.82 1.04 17.53
N VAL A 57 -3.18 -0.04 17.13
CA VAL A 57 -3.29 -1.34 17.82
C VAL A 57 -2.78 -1.23 19.27
N ALA A 58 -1.76 -0.42 19.49
CA ALA A 58 -1.21 -0.17 20.84
C ALA A 58 -2.09 0.77 21.68
N GLY A 59 -3.19 1.28 21.13
CA GLY A 59 -4.11 2.13 21.87
C GLY A 59 -3.79 3.62 21.83
N VAL A 60 -2.88 4.05 20.96
CA VAL A 60 -2.58 5.49 20.78
C VAL A 60 -3.81 6.17 20.18
N ARG A 61 -4.23 7.29 20.79
CA ARG A 61 -5.36 8.05 20.30
C ARG A 61 -5.04 8.69 18.95
N ASP A 62 -6.04 8.84 18.10
CA ASP A 62 -5.87 9.43 16.77
C ASP A 62 -5.17 10.79 16.83
N SER A 63 -5.50 11.61 17.82
CA SER A 63 -4.86 12.94 18.01
C SER A 63 -3.36 12.87 18.34
N ASP A 64 -2.88 11.72 18.82
CA ASP A 64 -1.48 11.54 19.25
C ASP A 64 -0.65 10.74 18.21
N ILE A 65 -1.26 10.25 17.14
CA ILE A 65 -0.57 9.40 16.16
C ILE A 65 0.56 10.16 15.46
N GLY A 66 0.36 11.44 15.14
CA GLY A 66 1.41 12.24 14.51
C GLY A 66 2.68 12.28 15.36
N ASP A 67 2.54 12.54 16.65
CA ASP A 67 3.68 12.59 17.57
C ASP A 67 4.29 11.20 17.78
N ALA A 68 3.46 10.18 17.88
CA ALA A 68 3.92 8.81 18.11
C ALA A 68 4.70 8.23 16.92
N THR A 69 4.35 8.63 15.70
CA THR A 69 4.95 8.08 14.47
C THR A 69 5.97 9.00 13.82
N GLY A 70 5.99 10.28 14.18
CA GLY A 70 6.83 11.28 13.53
C GLY A 70 6.30 11.74 12.17
N ILE A 71 5.13 11.30 11.76
CA ILE A 71 4.52 11.73 10.50
C ILE A 71 3.98 13.15 10.68
N LYS A 72 4.46 14.06 9.83
CA LYS A 72 4.08 15.47 9.89
C LYS A 72 2.95 15.86 8.95
N TYR A 73 2.84 15.18 7.81
CA TYR A 73 1.87 15.50 6.77
C TYR A 73 1.03 14.28 6.45
N GLY A 74 -0.27 14.49 6.28
CA GLY A 74 -1.18 13.42 5.90
C GLY A 74 -1.53 12.46 7.04
N VAL A 75 -1.37 12.86 8.28
CA VAL A 75 -1.64 12.01 9.45
C VAL A 75 -3.08 11.50 9.46
N LYS A 76 -4.05 12.37 9.18
CA LYS A 76 -5.46 11.99 9.16
C LYS A 76 -5.75 10.95 8.11
N GLU A 77 -5.17 11.12 6.92
CA GLU A 77 -5.34 10.20 5.80
C GLU A 77 -4.73 8.84 6.11
N TYR A 78 -3.53 8.80 6.68
CA TYR A 78 -2.90 7.55 7.11
C TYR A 78 -3.68 6.88 8.25
N THR A 79 -4.20 7.66 9.19
CA THR A 79 -4.98 7.14 10.30
C THR A 79 -6.26 6.46 9.79
N ALA A 80 -6.96 7.10 8.87
CA ALA A 80 -8.14 6.51 8.23
C ALA A 80 -7.78 5.29 7.39
N ALA A 81 -6.70 5.37 6.62
CA ALA A 81 -6.25 4.29 5.75
C ALA A 81 -5.90 3.02 6.53
N ALA A 82 -5.31 3.18 7.71
CA ALA A 82 -4.92 2.05 8.55
C ALA A 82 -6.12 1.18 8.97
N ASP A 83 -7.32 1.74 9.01
CA ASP A 83 -8.53 0.98 9.33
C ASP A 83 -8.94 0.02 8.21
N ASN A 84 -8.43 0.21 7.00
CA ASN A 84 -8.75 -0.62 5.85
C ASN A 84 -7.87 -1.86 5.72
N TYR A 85 -6.84 -1.99 6.56
CA TYR A 85 -5.87 -3.08 6.46
C TYR A 85 -5.54 -3.64 7.83
N SER A 86 -5.23 -4.95 7.86
CA SER A 86 -4.64 -5.56 9.03
C SER A 86 -3.13 -5.37 9.02
N LEU A 87 -2.48 -5.53 10.18
CA LEU A 87 -1.02 -5.53 10.26
C LEU A 87 -0.41 -6.63 9.40
N THR A 88 -1.02 -7.82 9.40
CA THR A 88 -0.55 -8.93 8.57
C THR A 88 -0.54 -8.56 7.08
N GLU A 89 -1.61 -7.93 6.62
CA GLU A 89 -1.70 -7.47 5.23
C GLU A 89 -0.62 -6.44 4.92
N LEU A 90 -0.39 -5.50 5.82
CA LEU A 90 0.60 -4.45 5.61
C LEU A 90 2.04 -4.98 5.64
N TYR A 91 2.35 -5.90 6.54
CA TYR A 91 3.66 -6.56 6.57
C TYR A 91 3.91 -7.38 5.30
N GLN A 92 2.89 -8.10 4.83
CA GLN A 92 3.00 -8.85 3.59
C GLN A 92 3.21 -7.92 2.40
N PHE A 93 2.51 -6.80 2.37
CA PHE A 93 2.70 -5.78 1.33
C PHE A 93 4.14 -5.28 1.31
N HIS A 94 4.70 -4.97 2.47
CA HIS A 94 6.08 -4.51 2.57
C HIS A 94 7.07 -5.57 2.07
N ALA A 95 6.86 -6.83 2.44
CA ALA A 95 7.68 -7.94 1.98
C ALA A 95 7.56 -8.13 0.46
N ASP A 96 6.35 -8.02 -0.09
CA ASP A 96 6.10 -8.14 -1.52
C ASP A 96 6.78 -7.02 -2.31
N ILE A 97 6.80 -5.81 -1.75
CA ILE A 97 7.52 -4.67 -2.34
C ILE A 97 9.02 -4.97 -2.43
N PHE A 98 9.59 -5.53 -1.37
CA PHE A 98 11.00 -5.91 -1.36
C PHE A 98 11.30 -6.94 -2.46
N ASN A 99 10.44 -7.95 -2.61
CA ASN A 99 10.58 -8.97 -3.66
C ASN A 99 10.37 -8.37 -5.06
N ALA A 100 9.44 -7.42 -5.19
CA ALA A 100 9.18 -6.73 -6.45
C ALA A 100 10.41 -5.94 -6.91
N ASP A 101 11.14 -5.33 -6.00
CA ASP A 101 12.36 -4.58 -6.31
C ASP A 101 13.36 -5.48 -7.06
N ARG A 102 13.53 -6.71 -6.59
CA ARG A 102 14.40 -7.69 -7.25
C ARG A 102 13.90 -8.06 -8.64
N SER A 103 12.59 -8.29 -8.78
CA SER A 103 11.99 -8.63 -10.07
C SER A 103 12.14 -7.52 -11.09
N LEU A 104 11.99 -6.26 -10.65
CA LEU A 104 12.13 -5.09 -11.51
C LEU A 104 13.57 -4.89 -12.00
N LYS A 105 14.56 -5.33 -11.21
CA LYS A 105 15.98 -5.14 -11.52
C LYS A 105 16.59 -6.30 -12.30
N SER A 106 16.10 -7.52 -12.12
CA SER A 106 16.80 -8.71 -12.57
C SER A 106 16.11 -9.48 -13.69
N LYS A 107 14.85 -9.19 -14.01
CA LYS A 107 14.11 -9.95 -15.02
C LYS A 107 13.41 -9.04 -16.01
N PRO A 108 13.32 -9.44 -17.30
CA PRO A 108 12.58 -8.68 -18.30
C PRO A 108 11.06 -8.87 -18.13
N MET A 109 10.56 -8.64 -16.91
CA MET A 109 9.14 -8.76 -16.63
C MET A 109 8.50 -7.37 -16.74
N PRO A 110 7.35 -7.22 -17.42
CA PRO A 110 6.69 -5.93 -17.51
C PRO A 110 6.39 -5.36 -16.12
N ALA A 111 6.78 -4.12 -15.89
CA ALA A 111 6.57 -3.45 -14.61
C ALA A 111 5.09 -3.44 -14.22
N GLU A 112 4.20 -3.23 -15.18
CA GLU A 112 2.75 -3.21 -14.92
C GLU A 112 2.28 -4.55 -14.34
N LEU A 113 2.82 -5.67 -14.81
CA LEU A 113 2.48 -7.00 -14.27
C LEU A 113 2.98 -7.15 -12.83
N VAL A 114 4.21 -6.72 -12.55
CA VAL A 114 4.78 -6.80 -11.19
C VAL A 114 3.93 -6.00 -10.22
N PHE A 115 3.61 -4.76 -10.55
CA PHE A 115 2.81 -3.90 -9.68
C PHE A 115 1.34 -4.34 -9.57
N SER A 116 0.76 -4.83 -10.67
CA SER A 116 -0.62 -5.32 -10.63
C SER A 116 -0.77 -6.48 -9.67
N ARG A 117 0.18 -7.41 -9.67
CA ARG A 117 0.21 -8.53 -8.71
C ARG A 117 0.36 -8.03 -7.28
N LEU A 118 1.27 -7.09 -7.08
CA LEU A 118 1.54 -6.50 -5.77
C LEU A 118 0.29 -5.86 -5.19
N LEU A 119 -0.38 -5.02 -5.97
CA LEU A 119 -1.60 -4.33 -5.54
C LEU A 119 -2.77 -5.29 -5.36
N PHE A 120 -2.93 -6.25 -6.26
CA PHE A 120 -3.98 -7.25 -6.13
C PHE A 120 -3.83 -8.05 -4.85
N ASN A 121 -2.62 -8.50 -4.54
CA ASN A 121 -2.36 -9.27 -3.32
C ASN A 121 -2.68 -8.47 -2.05
N LEU A 122 -2.37 -7.17 -2.05
CA LEU A 122 -2.67 -6.31 -0.91
C LEU A 122 -4.17 -6.07 -0.76
N MET A 123 -4.84 -5.74 -1.87
CA MET A 123 -6.13 -5.05 -1.82
C MET A 123 -7.32 -5.99 -1.94
N GLN A 124 -7.12 -7.24 -2.37
CA GLN A 124 -8.22 -8.19 -2.42
C GLN A 124 -8.69 -8.52 -1.00
N LYS A 125 -9.99 -8.60 -0.83
CA LYS A 125 -10.56 -9.07 0.44
C LYS A 125 -10.44 -10.58 0.47
N LYS A 126 -9.61 -11.08 1.39
CA LYS A 126 -9.47 -12.52 1.59
C LYS A 126 -10.56 -13.00 2.52
N THR A 127 -11.32 -14.00 2.09
CA THR A 127 -12.11 -14.79 3.01
C THR A 127 -11.11 -15.51 3.90
N THR A 128 -11.13 -15.25 5.20
CA THR A 128 -10.20 -15.91 6.10
C THR A 128 -10.55 -17.39 6.20
N ALA A 129 -9.54 -18.23 6.40
CA ALA A 129 -9.76 -19.66 6.64
C ALA A 129 -10.71 -19.90 7.81
N SER A 130 -10.67 -19.02 8.84
CA SER A 130 -11.57 -19.08 9.99
C SER A 130 -13.03 -18.85 9.60
N GLU A 131 -13.31 -17.97 8.67
CA GLU A 131 -14.67 -17.74 8.19
C GLU A 131 -15.18 -18.94 7.40
N SER A 132 -14.31 -19.54 6.58
CA SER A 132 -14.66 -20.76 5.85
C SER A 132 -14.97 -21.90 6.82
N PHE A 133 -14.16 -22.06 7.86
CA PHE A 133 -14.37 -23.12 8.87
C PHE A 133 -15.62 -22.87 9.71
N SER A 134 -15.95 -21.64 10.03
CA SER A 134 -17.13 -21.34 10.84
C SER A 134 -18.45 -21.63 10.13
N ARG A 135 -18.41 -21.81 8.82
CA ARG A 135 -19.58 -22.16 8.01
C ARG A 135 -19.80 -23.67 7.85
N TRP A 136 -18.84 -24.46 8.25
CA TRP A 136 -18.87 -25.92 8.17
C TRP A 136 -19.19 -26.51 9.54
#